data_0b9a1ce381661232872a922e41a98127
#
_entry.id   0b9a1ce381661232872a922e41a98127
#
_cell.length_a   1.000
_cell.length_b   1.000
_cell.length_c   1.000
_cell.angle_alpha   90.00
_cell.angle_beta   90.00
_cell.angle_gamma   90.00
#
_symmetry.space_group_name_H-M   'P 1'
#
loop_
_entity.id
_entity.type
_entity.pdbx_description
1 polymer ?
#
loop_
_entity_poly.entity_id
_entity_poly.type
_entity_poly.pdbx_seq_one_letter_code
_entity_poly.pdbx_strand_id
1 'polypeptide(L)'
;MADWHDHPERPEADTRPPVLREDGFDTYSEPELLVPPIPGLPDAGQAQSMTFVGLVGHVFSHYNVLTGRASRAEYWCFALFEFVTLNVLDYVAILMGNSSLFFLGVMVTFVPNVSLTVRRLHDVNRSGWWWFLPFTIIGIIPAFFWTVKRGDTGPNRFGMSPLVSLDWQKSSQDQRRM
;
A
#
# COMPACT_ATOMS: atom_id res chain seq x y z
N MET A 1 -17.16 -2.50 -45.69
CA MET A 1 -16.33 -3.72 -45.59
C MET A 1 -14.96 -3.23 -45.27
N ALA A 2 -14.57 -3.21 -44.00
CA ALA A 2 -13.27 -2.71 -43.55
C ALA A 2 -12.24 -3.85 -43.66
N ASP A 3 -11.14 -3.54 -44.32
CA ASP A 3 -10.08 -4.48 -44.65
C ASP A 3 -9.22 -4.73 -43.40
N TRP A 4 -9.20 -5.97 -42.90
CA TRP A 4 -8.55 -6.39 -41.64
C TRP A 4 -7.07 -6.82 -41.84
N HIS A 5 -6.44 -6.43 -42.95
CA HIS A 5 -5.09 -6.93 -43.29
C HIS A 5 -3.92 -6.01 -42.89
N ASP A 6 -4.18 -4.87 -42.20
CA ASP A 6 -3.12 -3.96 -41.74
C ASP A 6 -2.83 -4.12 -40.23
N HIS A 7 -2.44 -5.34 -39.82
CA HIS A 7 -1.75 -5.50 -38.55
C HIS A 7 -0.25 -5.29 -38.77
N PRO A 8 0.40 -4.36 -38.06
CA PRO A 8 1.87 -4.29 -38.11
C PRO A 8 2.45 -5.63 -37.67
N GLU A 9 3.32 -6.20 -38.50
CA GLU A 9 3.99 -7.47 -38.26
C GLU A 9 4.63 -7.40 -36.85
N ARG A 10 4.33 -8.40 -36.01
CA ARG A 10 5.03 -8.56 -34.74
C ARG A 10 6.53 -8.71 -35.07
N PRO A 11 7.42 -7.96 -34.39
CA PRO A 11 8.82 -8.17 -34.55
C PRO A 11 9.14 -9.65 -34.32
N GLU A 12 9.78 -10.26 -35.31
CA GLU A 12 10.17 -11.66 -35.29
C GLU A 12 11.00 -11.92 -34.04
N ALA A 13 10.53 -12.84 -33.18
CA ALA A 13 11.24 -13.18 -31.95
C ALA A 13 12.66 -13.59 -32.34
N ASP A 14 13.66 -12.91 -31.81
CA ASP A 14 15.06 -13.24 -32.00
C ASP A 14 15.33 -14.67 -31.52
N THR A 15 15.37 -15.60 -32.49
CA THR A 15 15.55 -17.03 -32.22
C THR A 15 17.02 -17.41 -32.04
N ARG A 16 17.92 -16.43 -31.88
CA ARG A 16 19.34 -16.72 -31.63
C ARG A 16 19.48 -17.38 -30.26
N PRO A 17 20.19 -18.51 -30.15
CA PRO A 17 20.47 -19.12 -28.86
C PRO A 17 21.27 -18.14 -27.97
N PRO A 18 21.05 -18.10 -26.67
CA PRO A 18 21.82 -17.25 -25.77
C PRO A 18 23.31 -17.58 -25.89
N VAL A 19 24.12 -16.56 -26.10
CA VAL A 19 25.57 -16.69 -26.09
C VAL A 19 26.01 -16.95 -24.66
N LEU A 20 26.37 -18.22 -24.38
CA LEU A 20 26.92 -18.60 -23.07
C LEU A 20 28.29 -17.92 -22.92
N ARG A 21 28.43 -17.03 -21.97
CA ARG A 21 29.73 -16.58 -21.49
C ARG A 21 30.36 -17.67 -20.62
N GLU A 22 31.67 -17.86 -20.74
CA GLU A 22 32.45 -18.92 -20.09
C GLU A 22 32.45 -18.86 -18.54
N ASP A 23 31.85 -17.85 -17.93
CA ASP A 23 31.73 -17.65 -16.47
C ASP A 23 30.48 -18.29 -15.87
N GLY A 24 29.65 -18.98 -16.65
CA GLY A 24 28.60 -19.88 -16.14
C GLY A 24 27.49 -19.23 -15.31
N PHE A 25 27.42 -17.90 -15.26
CA PHE A 25 26.35 -17.19 -14.60
C PHE A 25 25.41 -16.59 -15.64
N ASP A 26 24.26 -17.23 -15.84
CA ASP A 26 23.18 -16.69 -16.65
C ASP A 26 22.64 -15.43 -15.97
N THR A 27 23.23 -14.27 -16.31
CA THR A 27 22.55 -13.01 -16.06
C THR A 27 21.36 -12.97 -17.01
N TYR A 28 20.24 -13.50 -16.58
CA TYR A 28 18.96 -13.12 -17.15
C TYR A 28 18.85 -11.61 -16.98
N SER A 29 19.14 -10.87 -18.05
CA SER A 29 18.63 -9.52 -18.14
C SER A 29 17.11 -9.66 -18.17
N GLU A 30 16.49 -9.59 -16.98
CA GLU A 30 15.05 -9.47 -16.91
C GLU A 30 14.65 -8.36 -17.87
N PRO A 31 13.67 -8.62 -18.76
CA PRO A 31 13.14 -7.54 -19.57
C PRO A 31 12.74 -6.45 -18.60
N GLU A 32 13.35 -5.28 -18.76
CA GLU A 32 13.02 -4.07 -17.99
C GLU A 32 11.53 -3.80 -18.22
N LEU A 33 10.71 -4.44 -17.40
CA LEU A 33 9.30 -4.11 -17.29
C LEU A 33 9.25 -2.68 -16.77
N LEU A 34 9.31 -1.72 -17.70
CA LEU A 34 8.94 -0.33 -17.47
C LEU A 34 7.48 -0.31 -17.04
N VAL A 35 7.26 -0.70 -15.78
CA VAL A 35 5.96 -0.44 -15.15
C VAL A 35 5.91 1.07 -14.95
N PRO A 36 5.04 1.77 -15.67
CA PRO A 36 4.94 3.21 -15.50
C PRO A 36 4.66 3.52 -14.03
N PRO A 37 5.24 4.59 -13.47
CA PRO A 37 4.97 4.99 -12.09
C PRO A 37 3.47 5.16 -11.93
N ILE A 38 2.90 4.45 -10.96
CA ILE A 38 1.47 4.56 -10.65
C ILE A 38 1.25 5.97 -10.08
N PRO A 39 0.45 6.82 -10.75
CA PRO A 39 0.18 8.16 -10.25
C PRO A 39 -0.40 8.10 -8.83
N GLY A 40 0.20 8.82 -7.90
CA GLY A 40 -0.27 8.91 -6.51
C GLY A 40 0.38 7.93 -5.53
N LEU A 41 1.31 7.06 -5.97
CA LEU A 41 2.14 6.32 -5.03
C LEU A 41 3.30 7.24 -4.58
N PRO A 42 3.50 7.47 -3.27
CA PRO A 42 4.64 8.24 -2.80
C PRO A 42 5.93 7.53 -3.21
N ASP A 43 6.92 8.30 -3.64
CA ASP A 43 8.26 7.79 -3.94
C ASP A 43 8.78 7.01 -2.73
N ALA A 44 9.35 5.87 -2.98
CA ALA A 44 9.81 4.93 -1.95
C ALA A 44 10.83 5.52 -0.98
N GLY A 45 11.65 6.44 -1.45
CA GLY A 45 12.54 7.22 -0.59
C GLY A 45 11.79 8.06 0.44
N GLN A 46 10.60 8.51 0.10
CA GLN A 46 9.72 9.27 1.00
C GLN A 46 9.05 8.38 2.05
N ALA A 47 8.62 7.17 1.70
CA ALA A 47 7.95 6.28 2.64
C ALA A 47 8.88 5.73 3.75
N GLN A 48 10.17 5.60 3.49
CA GLN A 48 11.15 5.16 4.51
C GLN A 48 11.66 6.30 5.41
N SER A 49 11.58 7.54 4.96
CA SER A 49 11.95 8.74 5.72
C SER A 49 10.74 9.52 6.26
N MET A 50 9.52 9.02 6.02
CA MET A 50 8.33 9.69 6.53
C MET A 50 8.34 9.72 8.05
N THR A 51 8.35 10.92 8.58
CA THR A 51 8.07 11.19 9.99
C THR A 51 6.67 10.68 10.34
N PHE A 52 6.40 10.43 11.61
CA PHE A 52 5.07 10.06 12.10
C PHE A 52 3.96 10.96 11.54
N VAL A 53 4.18 12.28 11.57
CA VAL A 53 3.24 13.28 11.01
C VAL A 53 3.04 13.10 9.49
N GLY A 54 4.11 12.77 8.77
CA GLY A 54 4.03 12.51 7.32
C GLY A 54 3.18 11.28 7.01
N LEU A 55 3.33 10.19 7.78
CA LEU A 55 2.51 8.98 7.62
C LEU A 55 1.02 9.25 7.90
N VAL A 56 0.72 9.98 8.98
CA VAL A 56 -0.66 10.37 9.29
C VAL A 56 -1.24 11.25 8.19
N GLY A 57 -0.49 12.26 7.72
CA GLY A 57 -0.90 13.13 6.62
C GLY A 57 -1.15 12.35 5.32
N HIS A 58 -0.32 11.34 5.02
CA HIS A 58 -0.52 10.45 3.88
C HIS A 58 -1.84 9.68 3.97
N VAL A 59 -2.23 9.18 5.15
CA VAL A 59 -3.51 8.50 5.33
C VAL A 59 -4.68 9.45 5.07
N PHE A 60 -4.60 10.70 5.56
CA PHE A 60 -5.65 11.69 5.31
C PHE A 60 -5.71 12.13 3.84
N SER A 61 -4.58 12.22 3.13
CA SER A 61 -4.59 12.54 1.70
C SER A 61 -5.18 11.42 0.82
N HIS A 62 -5.17 10.17 1.31
CA HIS A 62 -5.69 9.00 0.62
C HIS A 62 -6.90 8.37 1.34
N TYR A 63 -7.68 9.19 2.06
CA TYR A 63 -8.77 8.74 2.92
C TYR A 63 -9.87 7.94 2.22
N ASN A 64 -10.08 8.16 0.92
CA ASN A 64 -11.10 7.49 0.12
C ASN A 64 -10.54 6.41 -0.84
N VAL A 65 -9.25 6.12 -0.78
CA VAL A 65 -8.61 5.14 -1.65
C VAL A 65 -8.69 3.75 -1.02
N LEU A 66 -9.60 2.91 -1.52
CA LEU A 66 -9.80 1.53 -1.05
C LEU A 66 -8.95 0.50 -1.81
N THR A 67 -8.24 0.94 -2.86
CA THR A 67 -7.37 0.09 -3.68
C THR A 67 -5.93 0.15 -3.22
N GLY A 68 -5.12 -0.84 -3.62
CA GLY A 68 -3.71 -0.91 -3.22
C GLY A 68 -3.50 -1.58 -1.88
N ARG A 69 -2.30 -1.40 -1.31
CA ARG A 69 -1.82 -2.07 -0.09
C ARG A 69 -1.26 -1.04 0.89
N ALA A 70 -1.42 -1.26 2.19
CA ALA A 70 -0.86 -0.42 3.24
C ALA A 70 0.16 -1.18 4.08
N SER A 71 1.28 -0.52 4.40
CA SER A 71 2.32 -1.08 5.26
C SER A 71 1.87 -1.17 6.74
N ARG A 72 2.56 -2.01 7.52
CA ARG A 72 2.32 -2.09 8.97
C ARG A 72 2.62 -0.76 9.67
N ALA A 73 3.69 -0.08 9.26
CA ALA A 73 4.08 1.19 9.85
C ALA A 73 2.99 2.24 9.64
N GLU A 74 2.47 2.37 8.42
CA GLU A 74 1.37 3.28 8.09
C GLU A 74 0.13 3.00 8.95
N TYR A 75 -0.28 1.72 9.06
CA TYR A 75 -1.43 1.30 9.84
C TYR A 75 -1.26 1.62 11.34
N TRP A 76 -0.15 1.20 11.93
CA TRP A 76 0.06 1.36 13.37
C TRP A 76 0.33 2.81 13.79
N CYS A 77 1.00 3.60 12.93
CA CYS A 77 1.17 5.04 13.18
C CYS A 77 -0.19 5.76 13.19
N PHE A 78 -1.07 5.43 12.24
CA PHE A 78 -2.40 6.03 12.21
C PHE A 78 -3.28 5.53 13.37
N ALA A 79 -3.24 4.25 13.71
CA ALA A 79 -3.96 3.70 14.86
C ALA A 79 -3.54 4.35 16.18
N LEU A 80 -2.24 4.61 16.36
CA LEU A 80 -1.72 5.34 17.52
C LEU A 80 -2.22 6.79 17.53
N PHE A 81 -2.15 7.48 16.38
CA PHE A 81 -2.67 8.84 16.25
C PHE A 81 -4.15 8.90 16.60
N GLU A 82 -4.96 8.02 16.05
CA GLU A 82 -6.40 7.95 16.31
C GLU A 82 -6.68 7.67 17.79
N PHE A 83 -6.00 6.67 18.37
CA PHE A 83 -6.14 6.34 19.79
C PHE A 83 -5.86 7.55 20.68
N VAL A 84 -4.73 8.22 20.50
CA VAL A 84 -4.37 9.39 21.31
C VAL A 84 -5.35 10.53 21.10
N THR A 85 -5.71 10.84 19.84
CA THR A 85 -6.61 11.93 19.50
C THR A 85 -7.99 11.71 20.10
N LEU A 86 -8.56 10.52 19.95
CA LEU A 86 -9.91 10.24 20.50
C LEU A 86 -9.92 10.25 22.03
N ASN A 87 -8.88 9.76 22.72
CA ASN A 87 -8.79 9.85 24.17
C ASN A 87 -8.67 11.31 24.66
N VAL A 88 -7.91 12.16 23.97
CA VAL A 88 -7.81 13.59 24.28
C VAL A 88 -9.16 14.28 24.07
N LEU A 89 -9.83 14.01 22.94
CA LEU A 89 -11.15 14.58 22.65
C LEU A 89 -12.22 14.13 23.65
N ASP A 90 -12.19 12.86 24.07
CA ASP A 90 -13.09 12.32 25.09
C ASP A 90 -12.88 13.01 26.44
N TYR A 91 -11.61 13.16 26.85
CA TYR A 91 -11.28 13.88 28.11
C TYR A 91 -11.76 15.33 28.06
N VAL A 92 -11.54 16.06 26.96
CA VAL A 92 -12.03 17.42 26.78
C VAL A 92 -13.58 17.48 26.80
N ALA A 93 -14.22 16.51 26.15
CA ALA A 93 -15.67 16.39 26.10
C ALA A 93 -16.26 16.21 27.51
N ILE A 94 -15.63 15.40 28.36
CA ILE A 94 -16.01 15.23 29.78
C ILE A 94 -15.89 16.55 30.54
N LEU A 95 -14.76 17.27 30.38
CA LEU A 95 -14.56 18.56 31.04
C LEU A 95 -15.58 19.63 30.63
N MET A 96 -15.98 19.60 29.37
CA MET A 96 -16.97 20.55 28.81
C MET A 96 -18.43 20.14 29.07
N GLY A 97 -18.65 18.92 29.56
CA GLY A 97 -20.00 18.35 29.70
C GLY A 97 -20.74 18.16 28.39
N ASN A 98 -19.98 18.03 27.26
CA ASN A 98 -20.54 17.93 25.92
C ASN A 98 -19.74 16.95 25.05
N SER A 99 -20.37 15.85 24.65
CA SER A 99 -19.72 14.79 23.83
C SER A 99 -19.63 15.13 22.35
N SER A 100 -20.13 16.27 21.87
CA SER A 100 -20.14 16.59 20.43
C SER A 100 -18.74 16.60 19.80
N LEU A 101 -17.73 17.06 20.55
CA LEU A 101 -16.34 17.12 20.09
C LEU A 101 -15.76 15.72 19.86
N PHE A 102 -16.04 14.77 20.74
CA PHE A 102 -15.66 13.38 20.60
C PHE A 102 -16.28 12.75 19.34
N PHE A 103 -17.60 12.90 19.17
CA PHE A 103 -18.28 12.36 17.98
C PHE A 103 -17.79 12.99 16.68
N LEU A 104 -17.45 14.27 16.68
CA LEU A 104 -16.84 14.92 15.53
C LEU A 104 -15.48 14.27 15.18
N GLY A 105 -14.64 14.03 16.19
CA GLY A 105 -13.36 13.33 16.00
C GLY A 105 -13.55 11.94 15.39
N VAL A 106 -14.49 11.15 15.93
CA VAL A 106 -14.83 9.83 15.39
C VAL A 106 -15.26 9.92 13.92
N MET A 107 -16.13 10.87 13.57
CA MET A 107 -16.60 11.04 12.19
C MET A 107 -15.46 11.41 11.22
N VAL A 108 -14.56 12.28 11.64
CA VAL A 108 -13.40 12.71 10.80
C VAL A 108 -12.42 11.57 10.56
N THR A 109 -12.17 10.73 11.56
CA THR A 109 -11.19 9.62 11.45
C THR A 109 -11.80 8.34 10.87
N PHE A 110 -13.12 8.21 10.86
CA PHE A 110 -13.81 6.99 10.42
C PHE A 110 -13.47 6.58 8.98
N VAL A 111 -13.62 7.50 8.02
CA VAL A 111 -13.38 7.18 6.60
C VAL A 111 -11.91 6.84 6.32
N PRO A 112 -10.92 7.64 6.80
CA PRO A 112 -9.51 7.26 6.72
C PRO A 112 -9.19 5.90 7.36
N ASN A 113 -9.77 5.59 8.53
CA ASN A 113 -9.58 4.32 9.23
C ASN A 113 -10.08 3.14 8.40
N VAL A 114 -11.31 3.22 7.85
CA VAL A 114 -11.87 2.18 6.98
C VAL A 114 -10.98 1.95 5.76
N SER A 115 -10.61 3.02 5.06
CA SER A 115 -9.74 2.95 3.87
C SER A 115 -8.41 2.28 4.19
N LEU A 116 -7.75 2.72 5.26
CA LEU A 116 -6.47 2.19 5.69
C LEU A 116 -6.56 0.71 6.09
N THR A 117 -7.61 0.33 6.84
CA THR A 117 -7.82 -1.05 7.28
C THR A 117 -8.08 -1.97 6.08
N VAL A 118 -8.87 -1.55 5.09
CA VAL A 118 -9.10 -2.30 3.87
C VAL A 118 -7.77 -2.51 3.12
N ARG A 119 -6.96 -1.46 2.93
CA ARG A 119 -5.64 -1.55 2.29
C ARG A 119 -4.68 -2.45 3.08
N ARG A 120 -4.80 -2.47 4.41
CA ARG A 120 -4.02 -3.39 5.25
C ARG A 120 -4.44 -4.85 5.09
N LEU A 121 -5.73 -5.13 4.97
CA LEU A 121 -6.25 -6.48 4.64
C LEU A 121 -5.77 -6.94 3.25
N HIS A 122 -5.75 -6.04 2.28
CA HIS A 122 -5.20 -6.32 0.95
C HIS A 122 -3.71 -6.69 1.01
N ASP A 123 -2.94 -6.12 1.92
CA ASP A 123 -1.52 -6.42 2.09
C ASP A 123 -1.24 -7.85 2.56
N VAL A 124 -2.20 -8.47 3.27
CA VAL A 124 -2.18 -9.89 3.66
C VAL A 124 -3.05 -10.77 2.75
N ASN A 125 -3.32 -10.30 1.53
CA ASN A 125 -4.14 -10.99 0.51
C ASN A 125 -5.57 -11.34 0.96
N ARG A 126 -6.15 -10.52 1.82
CA ARG A 126 -7.54 -10.64 2.28
C ARG A 126 -8.41 -9.59 1.62
N SER A 127 -9.69 -9.94 1.37
CA SER A 127 -10.68 -9.00 0.85
C SER A 127 -11.02 -7.93 1.89
N GLY A 128 -11.31 -6.71 1.46
CA GLY A 128 -11.76 -5.61 2.32
C GLY A 128 -13.05 -5.90 3.08
N TRP A 129 -13.89 -6.86 2.64
CA TRP A 129 -15.09 -7.29 3.35
C TRP A 129 -14.80 -7.86 4.75
N TRP A 130 -13.59 -8.34 5.00
CA TRP A 130 -13.17 -8.77 6.32
C TRP A 130 -13.06 -7.62 7.34
N TRP A 131 -13.20 -6.37 6.91
CA TRP A 131 -13.32 -5.21 7.79
C TRP A 131 -14.54 -5.31 8.72
N PHE A 132 -15.60 -6.02 8.33
CA PHE A 132 -16.78 -6.24 9.18
C PHE A 132 -16.54 -7.28 10.29
N LEU A 133 -15.45 -8.03 10.24
CA LEU A 133 -15.16 -9.12 11.17
C LEU A 133 -15.07 -8.68 12.64
N PRO A 134 -14.45 -7.53 13.00
CA PRO A 134 -14.37 -7.04 14.37
C PRO A 134 -15.74 -6.74 15.02
N PHE A 135 -16.79 -6.58 14.23
CA PHE A 135 -18.15 -6.42 14.80
C PHE A 135 -18.71 -7.70 15.42
N THR A 136 -18.05 -8.84 15.19
CA THR A 136 -18.31 -10.10 15.88
C THR A 136 -17.23 -10.35 16.93
N ILE A 137 -17.59 -10.81 18.11
CA ILE A 137 -16.63 -11.08 19.20
C ILE A 137 -15.55 -12.06 18.74
N ILE A 138 -15.92 -13.11 18.01
CA ILE A 138 -15.00 -14.13 17.49
C ILE A 138 -14.06 -13.53 16.42
N GLY A 139 -14.53 -12.55 15.68
CA GLY A 139 -13.80 -11.92 14.57
C GLY A 139 -12.70 -10.95 14.99
N ILE A 140 -12.71 -10.49 16.25
CA ILE A 140 -11.66 -9.57 16.74
C ILE A 140 -10.28 -10.20 16.67
N ILE A 141 -10.15 -11.47 17.06
CA ILE A 141 -8.87 -12.19 17.11
C ILE A 141 -8.23 -12.31 15.70
N PRO A 142 -8.89 -12.86 14.68
CA PRO A 142 -8.30 -12.95 13.34
C PRO A 142 -8.10 -11.57 12.71
N ALA A 143 -8.98 -10.59 12.94
CA ALA A 143 -8.80 -9.23 12.45
C ALA A 143 -7.51 -8.61 13.01
N PHE A 144 -7.31 -8.66 14.32
CA PHE A 144 -6.08 -8.19 14.96
C PHE A 144 -4.85 -8.93 14.44
N PHE A 145 -4.91 -10.26 14.31
CA PHE A 145 -3.80 -11.06 13.76
C PHE A 145 -3.38 -10.57 12.37
N TRP A 146 -4.32 -10.23 11.47
CA TRP A 146 -4.01 -9.74 10.13
C TRP A 146 -3.39 -8.34 10.12
N THR A 147 -3.69 -7.49 11.09
CA THR A 147 -3.04 -6.17 11.20
C THR A 147 -1.58 -6.29 11.63
N VAL A 148 -1.25 -7.29 12.47
CA VAL A 148 0.11 -7.55 12.98
C VAL A 148 0.93 -8.39 12.00
N LYS A 149 0.30 -9.37 11.31
CA LYS A 149 0.97 -10.28 10.37
C LYS A 149 1.78 -9.51 9.33
N ARG A 150 2.94 -10.02 8.94
CA ARG A 150 3.73 -9.48 7.83
C ARG A 150 2.93 -9.59 6.54
N GLY A 151 2.90 -8.52 5.75
CA GLY A 151 2.28 -8.53 4.42
C GLY A 151 3.03 -9.47 3.46
N ASP A 152 2.37 -9.82 2.38
CA ASP A 152 2.98 -10.64 1.32
C ASP A 152 4.14 -9.86 0.69
N THR A 153 5.29 -10.51 0.53
CA THR A 153 6.51 -9.89 -0.02
C THR A 153 6.44 -9.68 -1.53
N GLY A 154 5.68 -10.53 -2.22
CA GLY A 154 5.48 -10.47 -3.67
C GLY A 154 4.24 -9.68 -4.09
N PRO A 155 4.00 -9.56 -5.42
CA PRO A 155 2.75 -9.05 -5.95
C PRO A 155 1.61 -10.00 -5.57
N ASN A 156 0.46 -9.43 -5.21
CA ASN A 156 -0.76 -10.17 -4.98
C ASN A 156 -1.91 -9.58 -5.82
N ARG A 157 -3.12 -10.13 -5.70
CA ARG A 157 -4.29 -9.67 -6.47
C ARG A 157 -4.66 -8.19 -6.26
N PHE A 158 -4.10 -7.52 -5.27
CA PHE A 158 -4.33 -6.11 -4.94
C PHE A 158 -3.17 -5.19 -5.32
N GLY A 159 -2.10 -5.74 -5.91
CA GLY A 159 -0.96 -4.98 -6.41
C GLY A 159 0.39 -5.38 -5.82
N MET A 160 1.41 -4.58 -6.10
CA MET A 160 2.76 -4.79 -5.61
C MET A 160 2.88 -4.51 -4.12
N SER A 161 3.82 -5.19 -3.45
CA SER A 161 4.13 -4.92 -2.04
C SER A 161 4.65 -3.49 -1.86
N PRO A 162 4.20 -2.75 -0.84
CA PRO A 162 4.76 -1.44 -0.50
C PRO A 162 6.28 -1.48 -0.25
N LEU A 163 6.82 -2.63 0.20
CA LEU A 163 8.24 -2.82 0.45
C LEU A 163 9.05 -3.03 -0.84
N VAL A 164 8.50 -3.77 -1.80
CA VAL A 164 9.17 -4.04 -3.10
C VAL A 164 9.19 -2.81 -3.98
N SER A 165 8.12 -2.03 -3.98
CA SER A 165 8.10 -0.74 -4.69
C SER A 165 9.21 0.20 -4.19
N LEU A 166 9.57 0.10 -2.92
CA LEU A 166 10.63 0.88 -2.30
C LEU A 166 12.03 0.52 -2.82
N ASP A 167 12.34 -0.77 -2.88
CA ASP A 167 13.66 -1.25 -3.34
C ASP A 167 13.87 -0.98 -4.83
N TRP A 168 12.81 -1.11 -5.62
CA TRP A 168 12.84 -0.85 -7.05
C TRP A 168 13.11 0.63 -7.39
N GLN A 169 12.48 1.55 -6.67
CA GLN A 169 12.69 2.98 -6.86
C GLN A 169 14.10 3.42 -6.44
N LYS A 170 14.67 2.81 -5.39
CA LYS A 170 16.07 3.07 -5.00
C LYS A 170 17.03 2.65 -6.12
N SER A 171 16.89 1.45 -6.65
CA SER A 171 17.78 0.97 -7.70
C SER A 171 17.70 1.83 -8.96
N SER A 172 16.51 2.28 -9.35
CA SER A 172 16.32 3.15 -10.50
C SER A 172 16.82 4.59 -10.29
N GLN A 173 16.87 5.09 -9.05
CA GLN A 173 17.47 6.40 -8.74
C GLN A 173 19.00 6.35 -8.70
N ASP A 174 19.58 5.27 -8.21
CA ASP A 174 21.03 5.09 -8.17
C ASP A 174 21.60 4.95 -9.59
N GLN A 175 20.89 4.27 -10.51
CA GLN A 175 21.27 4.19 -11.91
C GLN A 175 21.22 5.55 -12.64
N ARG A 176 20.34 6.47 -12.24
CA ARG A 176 20.28 7.83 -12.83
C ARG A 176 21.37 8.77 -12.31
N ARG A 177 22.06 8.40 -11.23
CA ARG A 177 23.15 9.22 -10.65
C ARG A 177 24.54 8.81 -11.13
N MET A 178 24.65 7.68 -11.81
CA MET A 178 25.88 7.20 -12.49
C MET A 178 25.93 7.66 -13.93
#